data_e2b355fa425a3690f343a69fa54a047e
#
_entry.id   e2b355fa425a3690f343a69fa54a047e
#
_cell.length_a   1.000
_cell.length_b   1.000
_cell.length_c   1.000
_cell.angle_alpha   90.00
_cell.angle_beta   90.00
_cell.angle_gamma   90.00
#
_symmetry.space_group_name_H-M   'P 1'
#
loop_
_entity.id
_entity.type
_entity.pdbx_description
1 polymer ?
#
loop_
_entity_poly.entity_id
_entity_poly.type
_entity_poly.pdbx_seq_one_letter_code
_entity_poly.pdbx_strand_id
1 'polypeptide(L)'
;MKDDPQPAGRRQATVLESVEEVREQIRRARTVKEVPTAPAAEAPKPAAAATVDDATPFRPVARSPMAVLTALDDGSDQGQEIRLRGPSFAIGRVEGDLVIPHDGGMSGRHAELSRRLVGGQHRWYLRDLDSTNGTFARAASVILLPGQEFLVGGLRLAFEPPAAPEDPSAGVVGTMKWRAPAAGVPEAGYLVEQTPEGPGRRHAIREGENWVGRDPARCDVVLDDPTVSPRHAKVARDDRGRWVIANAGSRNGLWGRIDDVWIGTGAQFQCGEQRFLIRVL
;
A
#
# COMPACT_ATOMS: atom_id res chain seq x y z
N MET A 1 32.78 -24.38 14.09
CA MET A 1 31.31 -24.23 14.21
C MET A 1 31.05 -22.81 13.77
N LYS A 2 30.51 -22.65 12.55
CA LYS A 2 30.16 -21.32 11.98
C LYS A 2 28.68 -21.11 12.28
N ASP A 3 28.38 -20.07 13.05
CA ASP A 3 27.00 -19.62 13.24
C ASP A 3 26.51 -18.95 11.95
N ASP A 4 25.49 -19.56 11.33
CA ASP A 4 24.72 -18.93 10.25
C ASP A 4 23.81 -17.86 10.85
N PRO A 5 23.77 -16.64 10.29
CA PRO A 5 22.79 -15.64 10.71
C PRO A 5 21.39 -16.06 10.24
N GLN A 6 20.47 -16.17 11.17
CA GLN A 6 19.03 -16.34 10.87
C GLN A 6 18.54 -15.20 9.99
N PRO A 7 17.72 -15.48 8.96
CA PRO A 7 17.12 -14.45 8.15
C PRO A 7 16.14 -13.63 8.99
N ALA A 8 16.26 -12.31 8.87
CA ALA A 8 15.38 -11.31 9.49
C ALA A 8 13.90 -11.64 9.25
N GLY A 9 13.11 -11.59 10.31
CA GLY A 9 11.72 -12.02 10.34
C GLY A 9 10.87 -11.33 9.25
N ARG A 10 10.09 -12.16 8.54
CA ARG A 10 9.12 -11.73 7.55
C ARG A 10 8.18 -10.67 8.13
N ARG A 11 8.18 -9.48 7.55
CA ARG A 11 7.19 -8.46 7.83
C ARG A 11 5.83 -8.97 7.35
N GLN A 12 5.02 -9.50 8.26
CA GLN A 12 3.65 -9.92 7.98
C GLN A 12 2.72 -8.86 8.53
N ALA A 13 1.88 -8.31 7.66
CA ALA A 13 0.57 -7.79 7.99
C ALA A 13 0.19 -6.43 7.39
N THR A 14 0.21 -6.37 6.08
CA THR A 14 -0.59 -5.37 5.37
C THR A 14 -1.90 -6.05 4.93
N VAL A 15 -3.04 -5.59 5.46
CA VAL A 15 -4.36 -6.05 5.00
C VAL A 15 -4.71 -5.22 3.78
N LEU A 16 -4.67 -5.83 2.60
CA LEU A 16 -4.99 -5.16 1.34
C LEU A 16 -6.50 -4.88 1.25
N GLU A 17 -6.86 -3.70 0.77
CA GLU A 17 -8.25 -3.35 0.48
C GLU A 17 -8.76 -4.18 -0.70
N SER A 18 -10.00 -4.69 -0.60
CA SER A 18 -10.67 -5.36 -1.71
C SER A 18 -11.22 -4.35 -2.71
N VAL A 19 -11.44 -4.80 -3.96
CA VAL A 19 -12.03 -3.96 -5.03
C VAL A 19 -13.38 -3.39 -4.63
N GLU A 20 -14.16 -4.19 -3.89
CA GLU A 20 -15.50 -3.79 -3.49
C GLU A 20 -15.47 -2.68 -2.45
N GLU A 21 -14.56 -2.74 -1.49
CA GLU A 21 -14.37 -1.68 -0.49
C GLU A 21 -13.90 -0.38 -1.14
N VAL A 22 -12.95 -0.46 -2.07
CA VAL A 22 -12.45 0.71 -2.82
C VAL A 22 -13.54 1.30 -3.72
N ARG A 23 -14.32 0.47 -4.42
CA ARG A 23 -15.44 0.93 -5.27
C ARG A 23 -16.56 1.57 -4.45
N GLU A 24 -16.87 1.04 -3.28
CA GLU A 24 -17.88 1.60 -2.39
C GLU A 24 -17.45 2.97 -1.84
N GLN A 25 -16.19 3.12 -1.48
CA GLN A 25 -15.62 4.41 -1.08
C GLN A 25 -15.67 5.45 -2.21
N ILE A 26 -15.33 5.05 -3.45
CA ILE A 26 -15.40 5.90 -4.63
C ILE A 26 -16.87 6.26 -4.95
N ARG A 27 -17.81 5.32 -4.80
CA ARG A 27 -19.24 5.56 -5.01
C ARG A 27 -19.79 6.57 -4.02
N ARG A 28 -19.46 6.46 -2.74
CA ARG A 28 -19.85 7.42 -1.68
C ARG A 28 -19.27 8.82 -1.91
N ALA A 29 -18.09 8.93 -2.51
CA ALA A 29 -17.48 10.21 -2.85
C ALA A 29 -18.10 10.88 -4.09
N ARG A 30 -18.79 10.11 -4.96
CA ARG A 30 -19.42 10.61 -6.21
C ARG A 30 -20.88 11.06 -6.08
N THR A 31 -21.56 10.87 -4.96
CA THR A 31 -22.97 11.22 -4.79
C THR A 31 -23.21 12.75 -4.62
N VAL A 32 -22.60 13.58 -5.48
CA VAL A 32 -23.00 14.99 -5.62
C VAL A 32 -22.93 15.38 -7.10
N LYS A 33 -24.11 15.52 -7.70
CA LYS A 33 -24.50 16.08 -9.02
C LYS A 33 -24.86 15.06 -10.10
N GLU A 34 -26.14 14.73 -10.13
CA GLU A 34 -26.81 14.28 -11.36
C GLU A 34 -27.08 15.48 -12.27
N VAL A 35 -26.68 15.34 -13.54
CA VAL A 35 -27.12 16.19 -14.66
C VAL A 35 -28.07 15.34 -15.50
N PRO A 36 -29.28 15.82 -15.88
CA PRO A 36 -30.23 14.99 -16.59
C PRO A 36 -29.83 14.74 -18.05
N THR A 37 -29.87 13.47 -18.43
CA THR A 37 -29.57 13.00 -19.79
C THR A 37 -30.84 13.06 -20.66
N ALA A 38 -30.72 13.61 -21.85
CA ALA A 38 -31.75 13.61 -22.89
C ALA A 38 -31.92 12.22 -23.55
N PRO A 39 -33.09 11.89 -24.16
CA PRO A 39 -33.37 10.52 -24.62
C PRO A 39 -32.61 10.19 -25.90
N ALA A 40 -32.10 8.94 -25.92
CA ALA A 40 -31.36 8.35 -27.03
C ALA A 40 -32.28 7.99 -28.20
N ALA A 41 -31.84 8.30 -29.43
CA ALA A 41 -32.47 7.88 -30.68
C ALA A 41 -32.21 6.38 -30.94
N GLU A 42 -33.24 5.75 -31.51
CA GLU A 42 -33.34 4.35 -31.87
C GLU A 42 -32.33 3.97 -32.98
N ALA A 43 -31.52 2.92 -32.76
CA ALA A 43 -30.57 2.42 -33.75
C ALA A 43 -31.22 1.43 -34.74
N PRO A 44 -30.83 1.41 -36.01
CA PRO A 44 -31.44 0.55 -37.03
C PRO A 44 -31.05 -0.93 -36.82
N LYS A 45 -32.01 -1.84 -37.07
CA LYS A 45 -31.95 -3.28 -37.00
C LYS A 45 -30.93 -3.83 -38.00
N PRO A 46 -30.01 -4.70 -37.63
CA PRO A 46 -29.07 -5.30 -38.59
C PRO A 46 -29.76 -6.38 -39.47
N ALA A 47 -29.38 -6.38 -40.73
CA ALA A 47 -29.82 -7.34 -41.73
C ALA A 47 -29.27 -8.77 -41.44
N ALA A 48 -30.00 -9.78 -41.93
CA ALA A 48 -29.77 -11.20 -41.68
C ALA A 48 -28.32 -11.66 -41.89
N ALA A 49 -27.85 -12.42 -40.90
CA ALA A 49 -26.53 -13.00 -40.85
C ALA A 49 -26.36 -14.11 -41.90
N ALA A 50 -25.24 -14.07 -42.63
CA ALA A 50 -24.70 -15.19 -43.37
C ALA A 50 -24.38 -16.34 -42.41
N THR A 51 -24.59 -17.59 -42.88
CA THR A 51 -24.30 -18.82 -42.16
C THR A 51 -22.89 -18.85 -41.63
N VAL A 52 -22.77 -18.80 -40.34
CA VAL A 52 -21.51 -18.97 -39.62
C VAL A 52 -21.12 -20.42 -39.73
N ASP A 53 -19.93 -20.67 -40.29
CA ASP A 53 -19.25 -21.96 -40.28
C ASP A 53 -19.28 -22.56 -38.88
N ASP A 54 -19.75 -23.81 -38.74
CA ASP A 54 -19.99 -24.52 -37.47
C ASP A 54 -18.66 -24.97 -36.79
N ALA A 55 -17.64 -24.16 -36.93
CA ALA A 55 -16.34 -24.35 -36.28
C ALA A 55 -16.47 -24.07 -34.77
N THR A 56 -16.46 -25.12 -33.97
CA THR A 56 -16.40 -25.00 -32.51
C THR A 56 -15.15 -24.20 -32.14
N PRO A 57 -15.29 -23.02 -31.50
CA PRO A 57 -14.14 -22.21 -31.14
C PRO A 57 -13.23 -22.98 -30.18
N PHE A 58 -11.97 -23.18 -30.56
CA PHE A 58 -10.98 -23.81 -29.71
C PHE A 58 -10.77 -22.98 -28.45
N ARG A 59 -11.33 -23.44 -27.34
CA ARG A 59 -11.10 -22.86 -26.01
C ARG A 59 -10.28 -23.86 -25.21
N PRO A 60 -9.02 -23.52 -24.84
CA PRO A 60 -8.25 -24.36 -23.91
C PRO A 60 -9.02 -24.55 -22.60
N VAL A 61 -9.20 -25.80 -22.19
CA VAL A 61 -10.04 -26.18 -21.03
C VAL A 61 -9.37 -25.81 -19.69
N ALA A 62 -8.04 -25.66 -19.68
CA ALA A 62 -7.28 -25.24 -18.51
C ALA A 62 -6.27 -24.17 -18.90
N ARG A 63 -6.56 -22.94 -18.53
CA ARG A 63 -5.59 -21.85 -18.57
C ARG A 63 -5.22 -21.48 -17.15
N SER A 64 -3.92 -21.35 -16.90
CA SER A 64 -3.47 -20.70 -15.67
C SER A 64 -4.04 -19.28 -15.63
N PRO A 65 -4.56 -18.80 -14.48
CA PRO A 65 -5.14 -17.47 -14.39
C PRO A 65 -4.09 -16.43 -14.80
N MET A 66 -4.43 -15.68 -15.85
CA MET A 66 -3.67 -14.55 -16.30
C MET A 66 -4.08 -13.32 -15.49
N ALA A 67 -3.26 -12.28 -15.51
CA ALA A 67 -3.62 -11.00 -14.94
C ALA A 67 -3.44 -9.88 -15.96
N VAL A 68 -4.13 -8.78 -15.72
CA VAL A 68 -3.92 -7.50 -16.39
C VAL A 68 -3.39 -6.52 -15.36
N LEU A 69 -2.25 -5.94 -15.64
CA LEU A 69 -1.67 -4.85 -14.90
C LEU A 69 -2.05 -3.54 -15.59
N THR A 70 -2.59 -2.59 -14.86
CA THR A 70 -2.84 -1.24 -15.37
C THR A 70 -1.85 -0.28 -14.72
N ALA A 71 -0.98 0.35 -15.52
CA ALA A 71 -0.20 1.50 -15.08
C ALA A 71 -1.14 2.70 -15.06
N LEU A 72 -1.46 3.20 -13.87
CA LEU A 72 -2.48 4.23 -13.69
C LEU A 72 -1.96 5.60 -14.08
N ASP A 73 -2.81 6.37 -14.77
CA ASP A 73 -2.58 7.80 -14.99
C ASP A 73 -2.85 8.59 -13.70
N ASP A 74 -2.20 9.72 -13.54
CA ASP A 74 -2.30 10.56 -12.35
C ASP A 74 -3.74 10.99 -12.07
N GLY A 75 -4.20 10.67 -10.85
CA GLY A 75 -5.54 11.02 -10.39
C GLY A 75 -6.69 10.25 -11.05
N SER A 76 -6.39 9.18 -11.79
CA SER A 76 -7.35 8.35 -12.53
C SER A 76 -7.30 6.88 -12.09
N ASP A 77 -8.39 6.14 -12.34
CA ASP A 77 -8.43 4.67 -12.27
C ASP A 77 -8.14 4.05 -13.66
N GLN A 78 -7.85 4.88 -14.66
CA GLN A 78 -7.52 4.47 -16.03
C GLN A 78 -6.01 4.56 -16.25
N GLY A 79 -5.54 3.95 -17.33
CA GLY A 79 -4.14 3.95 -17.69
C GLY A 79 -3.81 2.88 -18.71
N GLN A 80 -2.54 2.62 -18.90
CA GLN A 80 -2.08 1.63 -19.86
C GLN A 80 -2.26 0.21 -19.33
N GLU A 81 -3.04 -0.62 -20.04
CA GLU A 81 -3.23 -2.03 -19.71
C GLU A 81 -2.13 -2.91 -20.32
N ILE A 82 -1.54 -3.78 -19.49
CA ILE A 82 -0.50 -4.74 -19.85
C ILE A 82 -0.95 -6.13 -19.44
N ARG A 83 -1.01 -7.09 -20.37
CA ARG A 83 -1.36 -8.47 -20.06
C ARG A 83 -0.16 -9.27 -19.58
N LEU A 84 -0.25 -9.80 -18.36
CA LEU A 84 0.75 -10.68 -17.79
C LEU A 84 0.55 -12.10 -18.33
N ARG A 85 1.39 -12.52 -19.25
CA ARG A 85 1.30 -13.82 -19.93
C ARG A 85 2.23 -14.88 -19.33
N GLY A 86 3.34 -14.45 -18.75
CA GLY A 86 4.34 -15.30 -18.10
C GLY A 86 4.01 -15.63 -16.64
N PRO A 87 4.75 -16.52 -16.02
CA PRO A 87 4.66 -16.82 -14.59
C PRO A 87 5.24 -15.71 -13.71
N SER A 88 6.10 -14.86 -14.26
CA SER A 88 6.69 -13.70 -13.60
C SER A 88 6.68 -12.49 -14.51
N PHE A 89 6.74 -11.30 -13.93
CA PHE A 89 6.74 -10.01 -14.61
C PHE A 89 7.48 -8.99 -13.74
N ALA A 90 8.64 -8.55 -14.20
CA ALA A 90 9.49 -7.60 -13.49
C ALA A 90 9.19 -6.15 -13.92
N ILE A 91 9.25 -5.24 -12.95
CA ILE A 91 9.06 -3.80 -13.13
C ILE A 91 10.33 -3.10 -12.65
N GLY A 92 10.83 -2.15 -13.43
CA GLY A 92 11.99 -1.37 -13.03
C GLY A 92 12.22 -0.14 -13.88
N ARG A 93 13.20 0.67 -13.48
CA ARG A 93 13.57 1.87 -14.22
C ARG A 93 14.47 1.57 -15.43
N VAL A 94 15.31 0.55 -15.33
CA VAL A 94 16.33 0.23 -16.34
C VAL A 94 16.10 -1.16 -16.93
N GLU A 95 15.65 -2.10 -16.11
CA GLU A 95 15.57 -3.52 -16.45
C GLU A 95 14.25 -4.12 -15.93
N GLY A 96 13.59 -4.94 -16.77
CA GLY A 96 12.33 -5.62 -16.47
C GLY A 96 11.48 -5.82 -17.72
N ASP A 97 10.33 -6.45 -17.52
CA ASP A 97 9.30 -6.61 -18.55
C ASP A 97 8.55 -5.29 -18.81
N LEU A 98 8.49 -4.44 -17.78
CA LEU A 98 8.03 -3.06 -17.84
C LEU A 98 9.15 -2.13 -17.37
N VAL A 99 9.62 -1.29 -18.26
CA VAL A 99 10.68 -0.31 -17.97
C VAL A 99 10.09 1.10 -17.99
N ILE A 100 10.29 1.84 -16.87
CA ILE A 100 9.81 3.23 -16.69
C ILE A 100 11.04 4.13 -16.43
N PRO A 101 11.75 4.56 -17.49
CA PRO A 101 13.06 5.19 -17.35
C PRO A 101 13.04 6.59 -16.76
N HIS A 102 11.90 7.26 -16.80
CA HIS A 102 11.71 8.63 -16.29
C HIS A 102 11.32 8.69 -14.80
N ASP A 103 11.01 7.56 -14.17
CA ASP A 103 10.68 7.52 -12.74
C ASP A 103 11.96 7.46 -11.89
N GLY A 104 12.39 8.61 -11.37
CA GLY A 104 13.59 8.72 -10.51
C GLY A 104 13.46 8.00 -9.17
N GLY A 105 12.23 7.76 -8.71
CA GLY A 105 11.93 7.02 -7.48
C GLY A 105 12.01 5.50 -7.64
N MET A 106 12.06 5.00 -8.89
CA MET A 106 12.10 3.58 -9.20
C MET A 106 13.53 3.06 -9.30
N SER A 107 13.84 1.92 -8.67
CA SER A 107 15.13 1.23 -8.79
C SER A 107 15.29 0.58 -10.15
N GLY A 108 16.53 0.26 -10.56
CA GLY A 108 16.86 -0.37 -11.85
C GLY A 108 16.03 -1.63 -12.12
N ARG A 109 15.98 -2.56 -11.17
CA ARG A 109 14.91 -3.58 -10.95
C ARG A 109 14.25 -3.25 -9.64
N HIS A 110 12.92 -3.10 -9.63
CA HIS A 110 12.23 -2.60 -8.45
C HIS A 110 11.32 -3.64 -7.80
N ALA A 111 10.43 -4.23 -8.56
CA ALA A 111 9.46 -5.20 -8.06
C ALA A 111 9.20 -6.32 -9.08
N GLU A 112 8.66 -7.42 -8.58
CA GLU A 112 8.26 -8.56 -9.40
C GLU A 112 6.86 -9.02 -9.04
N LEU A 113 6.03 -9.20 -10.05
CA LEU A 113 4.78 -9.93 -9.97
C LEU A 113 5.05 -11.39 -10.34
N SER A 114 4.73 -12.34 -9.46
CA SER A 114 4.93 -13.77 -9.73
C SER A 114 3.68 -14.58 -9.44
N ARG A 115 3.38 -15.54 -10.33
CA ARG A 115 2.28 -16.47 -10.16
C ARG A 115 2.79 -17.76 -9.52
N ARG A 116 2.29 -18.08 -8.33
CA ARG A 116 2.70 -19.25 -7.54
C ARG A 116 1.54 -20.23 -7.36
N LEU A 117 1.82 -21.52 -7.33
CA LEU A 117 0.85 -22.56 -7.00
C LEU A 117 0.86 -22.77 -5.48
N VAL A 118 -0.23 -22.45 -4.82
CA VAL A 118 -0.38 -22.57 -3.36
C VAL A 118 -1.68 -23.30 -3.05
N GLY A 119 -1.59 -24.47 -2.42
CA GLY A 119 -2.78 -25.28 -2.11
C GLY A 119 -3.57 -25.72 -3.34
N GLY A 120 -2.90 -25.99 -4.47
CA GLY A 120 -3.55 -26.39 -5.72
C GLY A 120 -4.17 -25.22 -6.52
N GLN A 121 -4.08 -23.99 -6.02
CA GLN A 121 -4.58 -22.80 -6.69
C GLN A 121 -3.43 -21.87 -7.09
N HIS A 122 -3.52 -21.30 -8.30
CA HIS A 122 -2.59 -20.26 -8.71
C HIS A 122 -2.96 -18.93 -8.05
N ARG A 123 -1.95 -18.26 -7.46
CA ARG A 123 -2.08 -16.93 -6.84
C ARG A 123 -0.98 -16.01 -7.33
N TRP A 124 -1.28 -14.74 -7.46
CA TRP A 124 -0.30 -13.73 -7.79
C TRP A 124 0.30 -13.13 -6.52
N TYR A 125 1.61 -12.93 -6.55
CA TYR A 125 2.40 -12.32 -5.48
C TYR A 125 3.12 -11.10 -6.02
N LEU A 126 3.19 -10.06 -5.22
CA LEU A 126 4.01 -8.89 -5.45
C LEU A 126 5.19 -8.95 -4.48
N ARG A 127 6.39 -8.87 -5.02
CA ARG A 127 7.64 -8.90 -4.27
C ARG A 127 8.46 -7.66 -4.58
N ASP A 128 8.97 -6.99 -3.54
CA ASP A 128 10.02 -5.98 -3.66
C ASP A 128 11.36 -6.65 -3.95
N LEU A 129 12.14 -6.09 -4.87
CA LEU A 129 13.45 -6.61 -5.26
C LEU A 129 14.59 -5.81 -4.59
N ASP A 130 14.50 -5.61 -3.29
CA ASP A 130 15.42 -4.79 -2.49
C ASP A 130 15.56 -3.36 -3.06
N SER A 131 14.42 -2.80 -3.44
CA SER A 131 14.38 -1.47 -4.04
C SER A 131 14.75 -0.38 -3.02
N THR A 132 15.39 0.68 -3.47
CA THR A 132 15.87 1.78 -2.62
C THR A 132 14.71 2.46 -1.88
N ASN A 133 13.60 2.72 -2.58
CA ASN A 133 12.46 3.44 -2.01
C ASN A 133 11.36 2.53 -1.48
N GLY A 134 11.41 1.23 -1.76
CA GLY A 134 10.41 0.25 -1.36
C GLY A 134 9.21 0.20 -2.29
N THR A 135 8.53 -0.95 -2.26
CA THR A 135 7.25 -1.19 -2.91
C THR A 135 6.15 -1.05 -1.88
N PHE A 136 5.09 -0.30 -2.21
CA PHE A 136 3.97 -0.06 -1.30
C PHE A 136 2.68 -0.61 -1.89
N ALA A 137 1.89 -1.29 -1.05
CA ALA A 137 0.57 -1.78 -1.43
C ALA A 137 -0.52 -1.01 -0.69
N ARG A 138 -1.61 -0.68 -1.40
CA ARG A 138 -2.76 -0.01 -0.79
C ARG A 138 -3.43 -0.94 0.21
N ALA A 139 -3.70 -0.43 1.41
CA ALA A 139 -4.17 -1.21 2.53
C ALA A 139 -5.29 -0.51 3.30
N ALA A 140 -6.26 -1.30 3.82
CA ALA A 140 -7.22 -0.82 4.79
C ALA A 140 -6.55 -0.50 6.12
N SER A 141 -5.54 -1.30 6.49
CA SER A 141 -4.74 -1.10 7.69
C SER A 141 -3.35 -1.67 7.57
N VAL A 142 -2.41 -1.13 8.35
CA VAL A 142 -1.02 -1.59 8.43
C VAL A 142 -0.67 -1.81 9.90
N ILE A 143 -0.11 -2.99 10.22
CA ILE A 143 0.44 -3.24 11.55
C ILE A 143 1.77 -2.52 11.66
N LEU A 144 1.90 -1.72 12.71
CA LEU A 144 3.08 -0.92 12.97
C LEU A 144 4.10 -1.72 13.80
N LEU A 145 4.98 -2.41 13.09
CA LEU A 145 6.19 -3.00 13.68
C LEU A 145 7.30 -1.94 13.73
N PRO A 146 8.31 -2.10 14.60
CA PRO A 146 9.47 -1.21 14.61
C PRO A 146 10.07 -1.05 13.21
N GLY A 147 10.18 0.18 12.73
CA GLY A 147 10.67 0.49 11.39
C GLY A 147 9.68 0.20 10.24
N GLN A 148 8.44 -0.22 10.53
CA GLN A 148 7.43 -0.40 9.48
C GLN A 148 7.14 0.92 8.79
N GLU A 149 7.33 0.95 7.48
CA GLU A 149 7.06 2.12 6.65
C GLU A 149 5.70 2.06 5.98
N PHE A 150 5.12 3.24 5.77
CA PHE A 150 3.84 3.41 5.10
C PHE A 150 3.71 4.83 4.52
N LEU A 151 2.80 5.01 3.54
CA LEU A 151 2.53 6.32 2.95
C LEU A 151 1.17 6.84 3.41
N VAL A 152 1.12 8.12 3.73
CA VAL A 152 -0.07 8.91 4.03
C VAL A 152 -0.02 10.17 3.15
N GLY A 153 -0.86 10.21 2.13
CA GLY A 153 -0.71 11.24 1.09
C GLY A 153 0.60 11.06 0.32
N GLY A 154 1.39 12.13 0.24
CA GLY A 154 2.74 12.12 -0.34
C GLY A 154 3.85 11.82 0.68
N LEU A 155 3.52 11.73 1.97
CA LEU A 155 4.51 11.53 3.02
C LEU A 155 4.79 10.06 3.27
N ARG A 156 6.08 9.72 3.35
CA ARG A 156 6.57 8.43 3.81
C ARG A 156 6.86 8.51 5.30
N LEU A 157 6.27 7.63 6.07
CA LEU A 157 6.37 7.57 7.52
C LEU A 157 6.90 6.21 7.95
N ALA A 158 7.65 6.15 9.04
CA ALA A 158 8.05 4.92 9.71
C ALA A 158 7.58 4.94 11.17
N PHE A 159 7.19 3.78 11.68
CA PHE A 159 6.86 3.65 13.09
C PHE A 159 8.12 3.39 13.92
N GLU A 160 8.32 4.20 14.94
CA GLU A 160 9.35 4.05 15.94
C GLU A 160 8.70 3.80 17.32
N PRO A 161 8.93 2.64 17.96
CA PRO A 161 8.41 2.37 19.29
C PRO A 161 9.05 3.33 20.31
N PRO A 162 8.46 3.50 21.51
CA PRO A 162 9.11 4.24 22.59
C PRO A 162 10.46 3.57 22.92
N ALA A 163 11.43 4.37 23.31
CA ALA A 163 12.69 3.85 23.81
C ALA A 163 12.39 2.87 24.96
N ALA A 164 12.99 1.68 24.91
CA ALA A 164 12.92 0.78 26.05
C ALA A 164 13.46 1.53 27.29
N PRO A 165 12.83 1.41 28.47
CA PRO A 165 13.38 1.97 29.69
C PRO A 165 14.81 1.43 29.84
N GLU A 166 15.77 2.35 29.96
CA GLU A 166 17.15 1.96 30.21
C GLU A 166 17.17 1.12 31.50
N ASP A 167 17.69 -0.09 31.39
CA ASP A 167 17.84 -0.98 32.54
C ASP A 167 18.81 -0.30 33.54
N PRO A 168 18.35 0.13 34.73
CA PRO A 168 19.20 0.81 35.68
C PRO A 168 20.33 -0.09 36.24
N SER A 169 20.36 -1.38 35.87
CA SER A 169 21.38 -2.35 36.27
C SER A 169 22.60 -2.43 35.33
N ALA A 170 22.58 -1.78 34.16
CA ALA A 170 23.76 -1.67 33.30
C ALA A 170 24.71 -0.60 33.84
N GLY A 171 25.50 -0.99 34.82
CA GLY A 171 26.45 -0.30 35.63
C GLY A 171 27.06 1.03 35.11
N VAL A 172 26.72 2.13 35.77
CA VAL A 172 27.63 3.24 36.04
C VAL A 172 27.37 3.71 37.47
N VAL A 173 28.37 3.50 38.34
CA VAL A 173 28.45 4.14 39.64
C VAL A 173 28.68 5.63 39.38
N GLY A 174 27.60 6.36 39.26
CA GLY A 174 27.58 7.81 39.14
C GLY A 174 26.33 8.34 39.82
N THR A 175 26.48 9.35 40.67
CA THR A 175 25.40 10.04 41.39
C THR A 175 24.19 10.27 40.52
N MET A 176 23.07 9.55 40.83
CA MET A 176 21.78 9.70 40.16
C MET A 176 21.32 11.14 40.28
N LYS A 177 21.36 11.91 39.18
CA LYS A 177 20.55 13.10 39.06
C LYS A 177 19.08 12.65 38.93
N TRP A 178 18.34 12.76 40.02
CA TRP A 178 16.89 12.58 40.01
C TRP A 178 16.29 13.54 38.98
N ARG A 179 15.72 12.98 37.91
CA ARG A 179 14.97 13.74 36.92
C ARG A 179 13.50 13.51 37.27
N ALA A 180 12.78 14.58 37.58
CA ALA A 180 11.34 14.50 37.81
C ALA A 180 10.70 13.89 36.56
N PRO A 181 9.79 12.91 36.71
CA PRO A 181 9.01 12.40 35.57
C PRO A 181 8.32 13.59 34.92
N ALA A 182 8.51 13.76 33.63
CA ALA A 182 7.77 14.76 32.87
C ALA A 182 6.29 14.49 33.06
N ALA A 183 5.55 15.47 33.59
CA ALA A 183 4.10 15.39 33.74
C ALA A 183 3.46 15.44 32.35
N GLY A 184 3.38 14.29 31.68
CA GLY A 184 2.78 14.11 30.36
C GLY A 184 2.25 12.69 30.22
N VAL A 185 1.20 12.51 29.42
CA VAL A 185 0.76 11.17 29.02
C VAL A 185 1.96 10.47 28.38
N PRO A 186 2.33 9.25 28.84
CA PRO A 186 3.49 8.57 28.30
C PRO A 186 3.35 8.40 26.78
N GLU A 187 4.41 8.77 26.07
CA GLU A 187 4.49 8.58 24.62
C GLU A 187 4.53 7.08 24.32
N ALA A 188 3.65 6.63 23.44
CA ALA A 188 3.52 5.23 23.08
C ALA A 188 4.36 4.87 21.84
N GLY A 189 5.03 5.86 21.26
CA GLY A 189 5.90 5.77 20.09
C GLY A 189 5.83 7.02 19.23
N TYR A 190 6.41 6.92 18.04
CA TYR A 190 6.48 8.02 17.09
C TYR A 190 6.18 7.56 15.67
N LEU A 191 5.54 8.42 14.89
CA LEU A 191 5.55 8.36 13.44
C LEU A 191 6.62 9.32 12.94
N VAL A 192 7.62 8.80 12.23
CA VAL A 192 8.81 9.55 11.81
C VAL A 192 8.78 9.71 10.30
N GLU A 193 8.79 10.94 9.82
CA GLU A 193 8.88 11.22 8.39
C GLU A 193 10.20 10.70 7.83
N GLN A 194 10.15 10.05 6.68
CA GLN A 194 11.32 9.56 5.96
C GLN A 194 11.59 10.45 4.77
N THR A 195 12.72 11.14 4.77
CA THR A 195 13.17 12.00 3.68
C THR A 195 14.41 11.40 2.99
N PRO A 196 14.77 11.87 1.79
CA PRO A 196 16.00 11.42 1.12
C PRO A 196 17.28 11.67 1.94
N GLU A 197 17.25 12.69 2.81
CA GLU A 197 18.37 13.07 3.68
C GLU A 197 18.41 12.26 4.98
N GLY A 198 17.35 11.48 5.27
CA GLY A 198 17.22 10.68 6.48
C GLY A 198 15.93 10.94 7.26
N PRO A 199 15.89 10.53 8.53
CA PRO A 199 14.71 10.74 9.39
C PRO A 199 14.42 12.23 9.56
N GLY A 200 13.17 12.62 9.23
CA GLY A 200 12.67 13.97 9.36
C GLY A 200 11.92 14.22 10.67
N ARG A 201 10.78 14.89 10.57
CA ARG A 201 9.96 15.26 11.73
C ARG A 201 9.40 14.02 12.43
N ARG A 202 9.42 14.03 13.76
CA ARG A 202 8.85 13.00 14.63
C ARG A 202 7.53 13.48 15.22
N HIS A 203 6.50 12.68 15.06
CA HIS A 203 5.16 12.94 15.59
C HIS A 203 4.87 11.92 16.69
N ALA A 204 4.73 12.40 17.92
CA ALA A 204 4.43 11.54 19.06
C ALA A 204 3.02 10.96 18.95
N ILE A 205 2.87 9.67 19.23
CA ILE A 205 1.60 9.03 19.47
C ILE A 205 1.45 8.67 20.95
N ARG A 206 0.21 8.66 21.42
CA ARG A 206 -0.14 8.38 22.82
C ARG A 206 -0.93 7.10 22.92
N GLU A 207 -1.02 6.54 24.11
CA GLU A 207 -1.93 5.42 24.34
C GLU A 207 -3.38 5.82 24.01
N GLY A 208 -4.12 4.88 23.42
CA GLY A 208 -5.48 5.11 22.94
C GLY A 208 -5.54 5.39 21.44
N GLU A 209 -6.51 6.16 21.00
CA GLU A 209 -6.73 6.51 19.61
C GLU A 209 -6.00 7.82 19.26
N ASN A 210 -5.26 7.80 18.17
CA ASN A 210 -4.60 8.99 17.63
C ASN A 210 -5.06 9.20 16.19
N TRP A 211 -5.64 10.36 15.92
CA TRP A 211 -6.04 10.74 14.57
C TRP A 211 -4.88 11.37 13.82
N VAL A 212 -4.68 10.92 12.60
CA VAL A 212 -3.63 11.38 11.69
C VAL A 212 -4.28 12.08 10.51
N GLY A 213 -3.84 13.29 10.19
CA GLY A 213 -4.38 14.04 9.07
C GLY A 213 -3.87 15.47 9.00
N ARG A 214 -4.44 16.26 8.09
CA ARG A 214 -3.99 17.63 7.83
C ARG A 214 -4.67 18.68 8.73
N ASP A 215 -5.83 18.36 9.30
CA ASP A 215 -6.62 19.32 10.09
C ASP A 215 -6.17 19.34 11.57
N PRO A 216 -5.51 20.41 12.05
CA PRO A 216 -5.02 20.46 13.42
C PRO A 216 -6.13 20.52 14.48
N ALA A 217 -7.37 20.87 14.10
CA ALA A 217 -8.49 20.86 15.02
C ALA A 217 -9.09 19.46 15.24
N ARG A 218 -8.71 18.47 14.40
CA ARG A 218 -9.32 17.13 14.37
C ARG A 218 -8.32 16.00 14.47
N CYS A 219 -7.02 16.30 14.50
CA CYS A 219 -5.96 15.29 14.46
C CYS A 219 -4.95 15.54 15.58
N ASP A 220 -4.51 14.44 16.19
CA ASP A 220 -3.43 14.42 17.19
C ASP A 220 -2.07 14.51 16.50
N VAL A 221 -1.96 13.86 15.35
CA VAL A 221 -0.79 13.91 14.46
C VAL A 221 -1.15 14.73 13.23
N VAL A 222 -0.58 15.94 13.15
CA VAL A 222 -0.83 16.87 12.04
C VAL A 222 0.30 16.76 11.02
N LEU A 223 -0.08 16.38 9.79
CA LEU A 223 0.81 16.24 8.65
C LEU A 223 0.60 17.42 7.68
N ASP A 224 1.64 18.18 7.43
CA ASP A 224 1.60 19.36 6.54
C ASP A 224 1.85 18.95 5.08
N ASP A 225 0.85 18.31 4.49
CA ASP A 225 0.86 17.88 3.08
C ASP A 225 -0.55 18.04 2.48
N PRO A 226 -0.70 18.77 1.36
CA PRO A 226 -2.00 19.02 0.72
C PRO A 226 -2.68 17.75 0.22
N THR A 227 -1.93 16.66 -0.01
CA THR A 227 -2.45 15.37 -0.45
C THR A 227 -2.99 14.51 0.70
N VAL A 228 -2.70 14.91 1.96
CA VAL A 228 -3.27 14.30 3.16
C VAL A 228 -4.69 14.81 3.40
N SER A 229 -5.62 13.90 3.63
CA SER A 229 -7.01 14.25 3.96
C SER A 229 -7.09 14.94 5.34
N PRO A 230 -8.12 15.78 5.62
CA PRO A 230 -8.28 16.42 6.93
C PRO A 230 -8.25 15.44 8.11
N ARG A 231 -8.92 14.29 7.96
CA ARG A 231 -8.76 13.08 8.80
C ARG A 231 -8.41 11.95 7.84
N HIS A 232 -7.18 11.49 7.85
CA HIS A 232 -6.68 10.54 6.87
C HIS A 232 -6.68 9.12 7.38
N ALA A 233 -6.16 8.92 8.58
CA ALA A 233 -6.00 7.63 9.19
C ALA A 233 -6.17 7.72 10.72
N LYS A 234 -6.29 6.56 11.36
CA LYS A 234 -6.34 6.42 12.81
C LYS A 234 -5.29 5.40 13.27
N VAL A 235 -4.50 5.76 14.26
CA VAL A 235 -3.53 4.89 14.93
C VAL A 235 -4.08 4.48 16.28
N ALA A 236 -4.18 3.18 16.52
CA ALA A 236 -4.63 2.63 17.79
C ALA A 236 -4.07 1.20 17.98
N ARG A 237 -4.22 0.64 19.17
CA ARG A 237 -3.96 -0.80 19.37
C ARG A 237 -5.15 -1.63 18.88
N ASP A 238 -4.84 -2.76 18.25
CA ASP A 238 -5.83 -3.79 17.92
C ASP A 238 -6.17 -4.66 19.16
N ASP A 239 -7.13 -5.57 19.00
CA ASP A 239 -7.55 -6.51 20.06
C ASP A 239 -6.42 -7.43 20.56
N ARG A 240 -5.31 -7.50 19.83
CA ARG A 240 -4.09 -8.25 20.20
C ARG A 240 -3.01 -7.36 20.82
N GLY A 241 -3.33 -6.08 21.07
CA GLY A 241 -2.41 -5.11 21.66
C GLY A 241 -1.35 -4.56 20.70
N ARG A 242 -1.41 -4.87 19.40
CA ARG A 242 -0.47 -4.38 18.39
C ARG A 242 -0.87 -2.99 17.91
N TRP A 243 0.10 -2.13 17.69
CA TRP A 243 -0.16 -0.86 17.04
C TRP A 243 -0.57 -1.06 15.57
N VAL A 244 -1.63 -0.41 15.18
CA VAL A 244 -2.18 -0.47 13.82
C VAL A 244 -2.54 0.93 13.37
N ILE A 245 -2.17 1.28 12.15
CA ILE A 245 -2.74 2.43 11.46
C ILE A 245 -3.82 1.95 10.49
N ALA A 246 -5.00 2.53 10.57
CA ALA A 246 -6.14 2.20 9.72
C ALA A 246 -6.56 3.41 8.88
N ASN A 247 -6.85 3.19 7.61
CA ASN A 247 -7.38 4.21 6.71
C ASN A 247 -8.77 4.68 7.17
N ALA A 248 -8.99 5.96 7.24
CA ALA A 248 -10.26 6.57 7.68
C ALA A 248 -11.12 7.08 6.50
N GLY A 249 -11.07 6.39 5.35
CA GLY A 249 -11.77 6.80 4.14
C GLY A 249 -11.09 7.96 3.45
N SER A 250 -9.77 8.05 3.52
CA SER A 250 -9.00 9.10 2.89
C SER A 250 -9.05 9.02 1.36
N ARG A 251 -8.90 10.17 0.69
CA ARG A 251 -8.95 10.27 -0.78
C ARG A 251 -7.83 9.47 -1.45
N ASN A 252 -6.61 9.59 -0.94
CA ASN A 252 -5.42 8.99 -1.54
C ASN A 252 -5.08 7.59 -0.97
N GLY A 253 -5.81 7.12 0.07
CA GLY A 253 -5.60 5.84 0.69
C GLY A 253 -4.39 5.79 1.61
N LEU A 254 -4.27 4.68 2.31
CA LEU A 254 -3.13 4.29 3.12
C LEU A 254 -2.34 3.22 2.36
N TRP A 255 -1.01 3.31 2.36
CA TRP A 255 -0.15 2.39 1.62
C TRP A 255 0.92 1.82 2.55
N GLY A 256 0.98 0.51 2.69
CA GLY A 256 1.99 -0.17 3.52
C GLY A 256 3.15 -0.66 2.68
N ARG A 257 4.39 -0.47 3.16
CA ARG A 257 5.57 -1.08 2.56
C ARG A 257 5.47 -2.60 2.67
N ILE A 258 5.79 -3.29 1.58
CA ILE A 258 5.74 -4.74 1.49
C ILE A 258 7.10 -5.31 1.10
N ASP A 259 7.33 -6.57 1.46
CA ASP A 259 8.48 -7.35 0.99
C ASP A 259 8.02 -8.40 -0.04
N ASP A 260 7.08 -9.30 0.33
CA ASP A 260 6.50 -10.33 -0.53
C ASP A 260 5.09 -10.66 -0.03
N VAL A 261 4.06 -10.26 -0.80
CA VAL A 261 2.65 -10.39 -0.41
C VAL A 261 1.81 -11.01 -1.51
N TRP A 262 0.82 -11.79 -1.12
CA TRP A 262 -0.25 -12.19 -2.03
C TRP A 262 -1.09 -10.97 -2.42
N ILE A 263 -1.41 -10.86 -3.73
CA ILE A 263 -2.28 -9.81 -4.25
C ILE A 263 -3.43 -10.42 -5.04
N GLY A 264 -4.63 -9.90 -4.79
CA GLY A 264 -5.86 -10.30 -5.49
C GLY A 264 -6.28 -9.30 -6.55
N THR A 265 -7.40 -9.60 -7.22
CA THR A 265 -8.02 -8.68 -8.18
C THR A 265 -8.38 -7.36 -7.51
N GLY A 266 -7.95 -6.25 -8.13
CA GLY A 266 -8.18 -4.88 -7.69
C GLY A 266 -7.20 -4.38 -6.65
N ALA A 267 -6.17 -5.16 -6.30
CA ALA A 267 -5.09 -4.65 -5.49
C ALA A 267 -4.35 -3.53 -6.25
N GLN A 268 -4.06 -2.46 -5.54
CA GLN A 268 -3.25 -1.36 -6.02
C GLN A 268 -1.90 -1.38 -5.31
N PHE A 269 -0.84 -1.07 -6.06
CA PHE A 269 0.50 -0.94 -5.50
C PHE A 269 1.27 0.20 -6.18
N GLN A 270 2.32 0.66 -5.54
CA GLN A 270 3.18 1.75 -6.00
C GLN A 270 4.63 1.31 -6.00
N CYS A 271 5.33 1.57 -7.10
CA CYS A 271 6.79 1.46 -7.25
C CYS A 271 7.31 2.80 -7.73
N GLY A 272 8.21 3.44 -6.97
CA GLY A 272 8.60 4.81 -7.25
C GLY A 272 7.40 5.76 -7.18
N GLU A 273 7.19 6.55 -8.22
CA GLU A 273 6.04 7.47 -8.35
C GLU A 273 4.85 6.80 -9.05
N GLN A 274 5.09 5.69 -9.78
CA GLN A 274 4.07 5.02 -10.57
C GLN A 274 3.16 4.13 -9.72
N ARG A 275 1.85 4.27 -9.89
CA ARG A 275 0.82 3.41 -9.30
C ARG A 275 0.29 2.41 -10.31
N PHE A 276 -0.04 1.24 -9.80
CA PHE A 276 -0.52 0.10 -10.58
C PHE A 276 -1.78 -0.48 -9.97
N LEU A 277 -2.63 -1.03 -10.84
CA LEU A 277 -3.80 -1.83 -10.48
C LEU A 277 -3.67 -3.20 -11.12
N ILE A 278 -3.85 -4.28 -10.36
CA ILE A 278 -3.89 -5.64 -10.90
C ILE A 278 -5.31 -6.18 -10.97
N ARG A 279 -5.66 -6.83 -12.09
CA ARG A 279 -6.91 -7.58 -12.29
C ARG A 279 -6.55 -9.00 -12.71
N VAL A 280 -6.83 -9.98 -11.85
CA VAL A 280 -6.68 -11.41 -12.13
C VAL A 280 -7.90 -11.87 -12.94
N LEU A 281 -7.66 -12.60 -14.07
CA LEU A 281 -8.69 -13.02 -15.02
C LEU A 281 -9.10 -14.47 -14.77
#